data_fa8e290c4662c5ead8fe52bb5290d9ae
#
_entry.id   fa8e290c4662c5ead8fe52bb5290d9ae
#
_cell.length_a   1.000
_cell.length_b   1.000
_cell.length_c   1.000
_cell.angle_alpha   90.00
_cell.angle_beta   90.00
_cell.angle_gamma   90.00
#
_symmetry.space_group_name_H-M   'P 1'
#
loop_
_entity.id
_entity.type
_entity.pdbx_description
1 polymer ?
#
loop_
_entity_poly.entity_id
_entity_poly.type
_entity_poly.pdbx_seq_one_letter_code
_entity_poly.pdbx_strand_id
1 'polypeptide(L)'
;MATRLPTTDVIIVGLGAAGGGAALPLTEAGLQVVGLEAGSRLTRRDFAPDEIRNNVRDWPFAVQKASREVPTVRPNSSVDAVQAESHPMMNAVGGHF
;
A
#
# COMPACT_ATOMS: atom_id res chain seq x y z
N MET A 1 -19.86 5.59 -7.54
CA MET A 1 -19.89 5.35 -8.99
C MET A 1 -18.66 4.55 -9.39
N ALA A 2 -18.83 3.47 -10.11
CA ALA A 2 -17.71 2.66 -10.55
C ALA A 2 -16.98 3.30 -11.74
N THR A 3 -15.65 3.33 -11.69
CA THR A 3 -14.81 3.76 -12.80
C THR A 3 -14.42 2.53 -13.63
N ARG A 4 -14.68 2.60 -14.94
CA ARG A 4 -14.30 1.53 -15.87
C ARG A 4 -13.03 1.92 -16.61
N LEU A 5 -12.00 1.10 -16.46
CA LEU A 5 -10.73 1.27 -17.16
C LEU A 5 -10.68 0.41 -18.45
N PRO A 6 -9.78 0.73 -19.38
CA PRO A 6 -9.54 -0.12 -20.55
C PRO A 6 -9.14 -1.54 -20.15
N THR A 7 -9.45 -2.50 -21.01
CA THR A 7 -9.02 -3.89 -20.83
C THR A 7 -7.50 -4.00 -20.85
N THR A 8 -6.97 -4.81 -19.94
CA THR A 8 -5.54 -5.10 -19.83
C THR A 8 -5.31 -6.61 -19.73
N ASP A 9 -4.07 -7.06 -19.90
CA ASP A 9 -3.76 -8.49 -19.85
C ASP A 9 -3.75 -9.02 -18.41
N VAL A 10 -3.21 -8.24 -17.47
CA VAL A 10 -3.06 -8.65 -16.06
C VAL A 10 -3.38 -7.50 -15.14
N ILE A 11 -4.11 -7.79 -14.06
CA ILE A 11 -4.34 -6.87 -12.96
C ILE A 11 -3.67 -7.42 -11.71
N ILE A 12 -2.82 -6.62 -11.07
CA ILE A 12 -2.21 -6.94 -9.79
C ILE A 12 -2.88 -6.09 -8.72
N VAL A 13 -3.45 -6.72 -7.71
CA VAL A 13 -4.06 -6.04 -6.57
C VAL A 13 -3.06 -6.06 -5.43
N GLY A 14 -2.58 -4.88 -5.05
CA GLY A 14 -1.54 -4.68 -4.05
C GLY A 14 -0.14 -4.64 -4.66
N LEU A 15 0.52 -3.48 -4.54
CA LEU A 15 1.88 -3.25 -5.07
C LEU A 15 2.92 -3.25 -3.95
N GLY A 16 2.82 -4.23 -3.06
CA GLY A 16 3.87 -4.54 -2.10
C GLY A 16 5.02 -5.33 -2.74
N ALA A 17 5.82 -6.00 -1.92
CA ALA A 17 6.96 -6.80 -2.39
C ALA A 17 6.55 -7.87 -3.41
N ALA A 18 5.48 -8.61 -3.13
CA ALA A 18 5.00 -9.67 -4.01
C ALA A 18 4.43 -9.13 -5.32
N GLY A 19 3.55 -8.13 -5.26
CA GLY A 19 2.94 -7.53 -6.44
C GLY A 19 3.96 -6.82 -7.33
N GLY A 20 4.88 -6.08 -6.74
CA GLY A 20 5.98 -5.43 -7.46
C GLY A 20 6.93 -6.45 -8.09
N GLY A 21 7.25 -7.52 -7.35
CA GLY A 21 8.08 -8.62 -7.86
C GLY A 21 7.44 -9.38 -9.03
N ALA A 22 6.12 -9.57 -8.99
CA ALA A 22 5.39 -10.21 -10.08
C ALA A 22 5.26 -9.31 -11.32
N ALA A 23 5.15 -8.00 -11.13
CA ALA A 23 5.00 -7.06 -12.24
C ALA A 23 6.18 -7.06 -13.20
N LEU A 24 7.40 -7.20 -12.70
CA LEU A 24 8.61 -7.15 -13.52
C LEU A 24 8.65 -8.24 -14.60
N PRO A 25 8.58 -9.54 -14.29
CA PRO A 25 8.62 -10.57 -15.32
C PRO A 25 7.42 -10.53 -16.25
N LEU A 26 6.25 -10.13 -15.78
CA LEU A 26 5.06 -10.00 -16.61
C LEU A 26 5.21 -8.88 -17.65
N THR A 27 5.74 -7.73 -17.25
CA THR A 27 6.00 -6.62 -18.18
C THR A 27 7.17 -6.94 -19.13
N GLU A 28 8.20 -7.62 -18.69
CA GLU A 28 9.30 -8.09 -19.54
C GLU A 28 8.83 -9.10 -20.59
N ALA A 29 7.80 -9.90 -20.27
CA ALA A 29 7.16 -10.79 -21.23
C ALA A 29 6.27 -10.08 -22.26
N GLY A 30 6.15 -8.76 -22.18
CA GLY A 30 5.36 -7.95 -23.11
C GLY A 30 3.87 -7.84 -22.76
N LEU A 31 3.45 -8.29 -21.59
CA LEU A 31 2.07 -8.17 -21.12
C LEU A 31 1.77 -6.75 -20.62
N GLN A 32 0.55 -6.29 -20.87
CA GLN A 32 0.06 -5.06 -20.29
C GLN A 32 -0.43 -5.32 -18.87
N VAL A 33 0.23 -4.72 -17.89
CA VAL A 33 -0.04 -4.92 -16.47
C VAL A 33 -0.57 -3.64 -15.84
N VAL A 34 -1.67 -3.76 -15.10
CA VAL A 34 -2.21 -2.67 -14.28
C VAL A 34 -2.10 -3.07 -12.81
N GLY A 35 -1.47 -2.21 -12.03
CA GLY A 35 -1.37 -2.36 -10.58
C GLY A 35 -2.40 -1.49 -9.86
N LEU A 36 -3.14 -2.08 -8.94
CA LEU A 36 -4.07 -1.39 -8.06
C LEU A 36 -3.49 -1.39 -6.64
N GLU A 37 -3.34 -0.21 -6.06
CA GLU A 37 -2.78 -0.03 -4.74
C GLU A 37 -3.67 0.89 -3.90
N ALA A 38 -3.92 0.52 -2.64
CA ALA A 38 -4.72 1.32 -1.72
C ALA A 38 -3.96 2.55 -1.21
N GLY A 39 -2.64 2.45 -1.13
CA GLY A 39 -1.78 3.51 -0.61
C GLY A 39 -1.19 4.41 -1.70
N SER A 40 -0.69 5.55 -1.27
CA SER A 40 -0.06 6.52 -2.15
C SER A 40 1.42 6.19 -2.43
N ARG A 41 1.95 6.79 -3.49
CA ARG A 41 3.39 6.73 -3.76
C ARG A 41 4.11 7.71 -2.84
N LEU A 42 4.97 7.17 -1.98
CA LEU A 42 5.77 7.95 -1.05
C LEU A 42 7.12 8.33 -1.65
N THR A 43 7.61 9.48 -1.24
CA THR A 43 8.93 10.00 -1.61
C THR A 43 9.76 10.24 -0.35
N ARG A 44 11.05 10.56 -0.51
CA ARG A 44 11.91 10.90 0.62
C ARG A 44 11.38 12.05 1.49
N ARG A 45 10.58 12.94 0.91
CA ARG A 45 9.99 14.08 1.63
C ARG A 45 8.87 13.70 2.58
N ASP A 46 8.28 12.52 2.37
CA ASP A 46 7.20 12.02 3.21
C ASP A 46 7.72 11.41 4.52
N PHE A 47 9.04 11.16 4.62
CA PHE A 47 9.68 10.59 5.79
C PHE A 47 10.52 11.64 6.51
N ALA A 48 10.37 11.73 7.84
CA ALA A 48 11.24 12.55 8.66
C ALA A 48 12.52 11.78 9.00
N PRO A 49 13.72 12.38 8.87
CA PRO A 49 14.99 11.72 9.20
C PRO A 49 15.31 11.72 10.71
N ASP A 50 14.31 11.56 11.55
CA ASP A 50 14.41 11.68 12.99
C ASP A 50 13.80 10.44 13.67
N GLU A 51 14.66 9.58 14.22
CA GLU A 51 14.22 8.35 14.90
C GLU A 51 13.37 8.63 16.14
N ILE A 52 13.68 9.69 16.87
CA ILE A 52 12.93 10.06 18.08
C ILE A 52 11.50 10.43 17.68
N ARG A 53 11.36 11.21 16.64
CA ARG A 53 10.05 11.59 16.11
C ARG A 53 9.29 10.41 15.53
N ASN A 54 9.97 9.58 14.74
CA ASN A 54 9.34 8.46 14.05
C ASN A 54 9.02 7.30 14.99
N ASN A 55 9.94 6.95 15.89
CA ASN A 55 9.85 5.72 16.67
C ASN A 55 9.36 5.93 18.10
N VAL A 56 9.57 7.10 18.68
CA VAL A 56 9.23 7.36 20.08
C VAL A 56 7.96 8.18 20.24
N ARG A 57 7.82 9.26 19.47
CA ARG A 57 6.68 10.17 19.59
C ARG A 57 5.50 9.81 18.73
N ASP A 58 5.75 9.36 17.51
CA ASP A 58 4.72 9.12 16.52
C ASP A 58 4.44 7.65 16.25
N TRP A 59 5.20 6.75 16.85
CA TRP A 59 4.94 5.32 16.76
C TRP A 59 3.62 4.94 17.49
N PRO A 60 2.75 4.12 16.88
CA PRO A 60 2.85 3.47 15.56
C PRO A 60 2.40 4.35 14.39
N PHE A 61 2.12 5.60 14.62
CA PHE A 61 1.46 6.49 13.66
C PHE A 61 2.38 7.10 12.60
N ALA A 62 3.70 7.01 12.78
CA ALA A 62 4.65 7.57 11.81
C ALA A 62 4.48 6.99 10.40
N VAL A 63 4.30 5.68 10.30
CA VAL A 63 4.08 4.97 9.04
C VAL A 63 2.73 5.36 8.42
N GLN A 64 1.69 5.47 9.25
CA GLN A 64 0.35 5.87 8.82
C GLN A 64 0.33 7.32 8.34
N LYS A 65 1.02 8.21 9.05
CA LYS A 65 1.16 9.61 8.64
C LYS A 65 1.89 9.76 7.31
N ALA A 66 2.94 8.97 7.09
CA ALA A 66 3.68 8.99 5.84
C ALA A 66 2.81 8.52 4.66
N SER A 67 2.02 7.47 4.85
CA SER A 67 1.08 6.98 3.83
C SER A 67 -0.19 7.82 3.70
N ARG A 68 -0.48 8.66 4.70
CA ARG A 68 -1.72 9.46 4.80
C ARG A 68 -3.00 8.64 4.81
N GLU A 69 -2.89 7.37 5.07
CA GLU A 69 -4.02 6.45 5.09
C GLU A 69 -3.99 5.58 6.34
N VAL A 70 -5.15 5.39 6.93
CA VAL A 70 -5.31 4.49 8.08
C VAL A 70 -5.57 3.08 7.56
N PRO A 71 -4.79 2.08 8.01
CA PRO A 71 -5.03 0.69 7.62
C PRO A 71 -6.42 0.21 8.01
N THR A 72 -6.93 -0.75 7.27
CA THR A 72 -8.19 -1.42 7.58
C THR A 72 -7.93 -2.85 8.01
N VAL A 73 -8.75 -3.34 8.92
CA VAL A 73 -8.71 -4.71 9.42
C VAL A 73 -10.06 -5.37 9.22
N ARG A 74 -10.03 -6.59 8.75
CA ARG A 74 -11.20 -7.46 8.65
C ARG A 74 -10.93 -8.73 9.45
N PRO A 75 -11.60 -8.94 10.59
CA PRO A 75 -11.37 -10.14 11.41
C PRO A 75 -11.72 -11.45 10.71
N ASN A 76 -12.72 -11.44 9.85
CA ASN A 76 -13.13 -12.58 9.04
C ASN A 76 -13.89 -12.11 7.79
N SER A 77 -14.17 -13.02 6.88
CA SER A 77 -14.81 -12.72 5.59
C SER A 77 -16.26 -12.25 5.66
N SER A 78 -16.92 -12.46 6.80
CA SER A 78 -18.33 -12.10 6.99
C SER A 78 -18.52 -10.66 7.49
N VAL A 79 -17.44 -9.96 7.82
CA VAL A 79 -17.47 -8.63 8.42
C VAL A 79 -16.85 -7.63 7.47
N ASP A 80 -17.40 -6.42 7.42
CA ASP A 80 -16.80 -5.33 6.66
C ASP A 80 -15.47 -4.90 7.27
N ALA A 81 -14.56 -4.43 6.43
CA ALA A 81 -13.28 -3.91 6.87
C ALA A 81 -13.49 -2.58 7.62
N VAL A 82 -12.85 -2.44 8.76
CA VAL A 82 -12.88 -1.23 9.59
C VAL A 82 -11.49 -0.66 9.75
N GLN A 83 -11.38 0.65 9.89
CA GLN A 83 -10.09 1.29 10.18
C GLN A 83 -9.60 0.90 11.56
N ALA A 84 -8.32 0.55 11.65
CA ALA A 84 -7.69 0.14 12.91
C ALA A 84 -6.36 0.87 13.09
N GLU A 85 -6.36 1.88 13.94
CA GLU A 85 -5.16 2.70 14.20
C GLU A 85 -4.00 1.90 14.81
N SER A 86 -4.32 0.82 15.50
CA SER A 86 -3.31 -0.04 16.12
C SER A 86 -2.62 -1.01 15.16
N HIS A 87 -3.05 -1.08 13.91
CA HIS A 87 -2.47 -2.01 12.95
C HIS A 87 -1.22 -1.40 12.30
N PRO A 88 -0.04 -2.03 12.42
CA PRO A 88 1.22 -1.45 11.94
C PRO A 88 1.44 -1.56 10.42
N MET A 89 0.43 -1.91 9.66
CA MET A 89 0.54 -2.04 8.20
C MET A 89 0.58 -0.67 7.52
N MET A 90 1.44 -0.55 6.54
CA MET A 90 1.59 0.65 5.73
C MET A 90 0.89 0.48 4.38
N ASN A 91 -0.05 1.37 4.09
CA ASN A 91 -0.67 1.46 2.77
C ASN A 91 0.14 2.40 1.88
N ALA A 92 0.99 1.84 1.06
CA ALA A 92 1.84 2.60 0.15
C ALA A 92 2.28 1.74 -1.04
N VAL A 93 2.60 2.38 -2.14
CA VAL A 93 3.27 1.71 -3.26
C VAL A 93 4.63 1.20 -2.78
N GLY A 94 4.90 -0.09 -2.92
CA GLY A 94 6.06 -0.78 -2.37
C GLY A 94 5.77 -1.55 -1.08
N GLY A 95 4.69 -1.21 -0.38
CA GLY A 95 4.24 -1.91 0.82
C GLY A 95 5.13 -1.69 2.04
N HIS A 96 4.99 -2.59 3.00
CA HIS A 96 5.74 -2.65 4.24
C HIS A 96 6.47 -3.99 4.35
N PHE A 97 7.72 -3.92 4.73
CA PHE A 97 8.56 -5.10 4.95
C PHE A 97 8.80 -5.33 6.43
#